data_81db551a66f967925e3e7a5229d7135e
#
_entry.id   81db551a66f967925e3e7a5229d7135e
#
_cell.length_a   1.000
_cell.length_b   1.000
_cell.length_c   1.000
_cell.angle_alpha   90.00
_cell.angle_beta   90.00
_cell.angle_gamma   90.00
#
_symmetry.space_group_name_H-M   'P 1'
#
loop_
_entity.id
_entity.type
_entity.pdbx_description
1 polymer ?
#
loop_
_entity_poly.entity_id
_entity_poly.type
_entity_poly.pdbx_seq_one_letter_code
_entity_poly.pdbx_strand_id
1 'polypeptide(L)'
;MTMKIRPPATSDITAFLRRLFLRTEKELIQEIKKKRNREQVEYAEVAALERVQGILQNMIDTSWSYVPVMIEKIFYHSDKDAAGYSNARSLASPRSVTQLAIMEQLSNNLQGQIVEMAGTAKKSVETVFTIARLEDDPYRKLTLEQVLREEAAGKPWIKSSQDLVKDMEANGITGFTDKAGRKWSIQSYGNMAVRTTAHQAEVAALLSADDHDLWQIVKIGSTCPVCAPLEGRIYSKSGMNPDYPPLSIAFGKIDTNGPNDLTNTYLNIHPNCLHSLVKYTTIGKSEERIKKDKDFSSIEKNPLNRDPRTKKQIAAYQEKQRNRQQLHRDIKQHKEYKTALGKDVPKDFAKFRELKYNDPEKWKYTKGLKEYLEKYPSSNKKYYNVGCNLKELGLHNIGNPLPPQKKQAFILPEGKRDPYHIMHRMLERQITDDDIRSYMNNARCMFSQWGGKRQVFYSSSGVCVITKNGDDWIYKTAWNKIDFDESTDIILEVIRKNGL
;
A
#
# COMPACT_ATOMS: atom_id res chain seq x y z
N MET A 1 11.52 39.99 3.04
CA MET A 1 12.08 38.78 2.40
C MET A 1 12.05 37.63 3.39
N THR A 2 11.06 36.77 3.36
CA THR A 2 10.97 35.61 4.26
C THR A 2 11.92 34.55 3.73
N MET A 3 13.07 34.41 4.35
CA MET A 3 13.98 33.30 4.10
C MET A 3 13.25 31.97 4.38
N LYS A 4 12.95 31.21 3.33
CA LYS A 4 12.56 29.81 3.46
C LYS A 4 13.79 29.02 3.89
N ILE A 5 14.00 28.87 5.19
CA ILE A 5 14.99 27.93 5.72
C ILE A 5 14.44 26.53 5.41
N ARG A 6 14.94 25.92 4.36
CA ARG A 6 14.81 24.47 4.18
C ARG A 6 15.79 23.83 5.16
N PRO A 7 15.34 22.92 6.04
CA PRO A 7 16.29 22.12 6.78
C PRO A 7 17.11 21.32 5.74
N PRO A 8 18.44 21.41 5.78
CA PRO A 8 19.26 20.61 4.87
C PRO A 8 19.11 19.13 5.23
N ALA A 9 18.89 18.32 4.24
CA ALA A 9 19.33 16.94 4.12
C ALA A 9 19.06 15.91 5.24
N THR A 10 18.17 16.14 6.21
CA THR A 10 17.65 15.06 7.07
C THR A 10 16.96 13.98 6.26
N SER A 11 16.46 14.30 5.08
CA SER A 11 15.95 13.33 4.11
C SER A 11 17.00 12.30 3.71
N ASP A 12 18.27 12.67 3.58
CA ASP A 12 19.36 11.77 3.18
C ASP A 12 19.88 10.94 4.36
N ILE A 13 20.01 11.54 5.53
CA ILE A 13 20.40 10.84 6.76
C ILE A 13 19.39 9.76 7.12
N THR A 14 18.10 10.04 6.98
CA THR A 14 17.02 9.07 7.23
C THR A 14 16.81 8.07 6.09
N ALA A 15 17.36 8.31 4.90
CA ALA A 15 17.15 7.49 3.71
C ALA A 15 17.64 6.05 3.88
N PHE A 16 18.68 5.84 4.68
CA PHE A 16 19.19 4.48 4.95
C PHE A 16 18.14 3.60 5.64
N LEU A 17 17.57 4.04 6.76
CA LEU A 17 16.52 3.27 7.48
C LEU A 17 15.26 3.10 6.62
N ARG A 18 14.88 4.12 5.88
CA ARG A 18 13.72 4.04 4.96
C ARG A 18 13.92 2.98 3.88
N ARG A 19 15.13 2.86 3.33
CA ARG A 19 15.49 1.79 2.37
C ARG A 19 15.54 0.42 3.06
N LEU A 20 16.06 0.36 4.28
CA LEU A 20 16.08 -0.87 5.08
C LEU A 20 14.68 -1.43 5.29
N PHE A 21 13.72 -0.62 5.74
CA PHE A 21 12.33 -1.06 5.93
C PHE A 21 11.66 -1.52 4.64
N LEU A 22 11.87 -0.80 3.53
CA LEU A 22 11.38 -1.22 2.22
C LEU A 22 11.98 -2.55 1.76
N ARG A 23 13.27 -2.75 1.99
CA ARG A 23 13.98 -3.99 1.64
C ARG A 23 13.47 -5.16 2.49
N THR A 24 13.40 -4.98 3.80
CA THR A 24 12.86 -5.98 4.74
C THR A 24 11.46 -6.42 4.35
N GLU A 25 10.55 -5.47 4.07
CA GLU A 25 9.18 -5.78 3.65
C GLU A 25 9.16 -6.61 2.35
N LYS A 26 10.01 -6.29 1.37
CA LYS A 26 10.13 -7.06 0.12
C LYS A 26 10.69 -8.47 0.34
N GLU A 27 11.71 -8.62 1.16
CA GLU A 27 12.32 -9.91 1.49
C GLU A 27 11.32 -10.82 2.20
N LEU A 28 10.54 -10.30 3.15
CA LEU A 28 9.46 -11.03 3.82
C LEU A 28 8.38 -11.49 2.84
N ILE A 29 7.91 -10.61 1.95
CA ILE A 29 6.92 -10.98 0.92
C ILE A 29 7.47 -12.07 -0.01
N GLN A 30 8.74 -11.98 -0.41
CA GLN A 30 9.37 -13.01 -1.23
C GLN A 30 9.44 -14.35 -0.52
N GLU A 31 9.79 -14.36 0.77
CA GLU A 31 9.85 -15.59 1.57
C GLU A 31 8.47 -16.25 1.70
N ILE A 32 7.43 -15.47 1.94
CA ILE A 32 6.03 -15.94 2.00
C ILE A 32 5.60 -16.57 0.67
N LYS A 33 6.05 -16.03 -0.46
CA LYS A 33 5.67 -16.49 -1.81
C LYS A 33 6.40 -17.76 -2.26
N LYS A 34 7.48 -18.17 -1.62
CA LYS A 34 8.21 -19.39 -1.99
C LYS A 34 7.27 -20.58 -1.96
N LYS A 35 7.22 -21.33 -3.08
CA LYS A 35 6.43 -22.55 -3.17
C LYS A 35 7.01 -23.60 -2.23
N ARG A 36 6.12 -24.24 -1.47
CA ARG A 36 6.48 -25.31 -0.54
C ARG A 36 6.21 -26.65 -1.17
N ASN A 37 7.04 -27.64 -0.84
CA ASN A 37 6.80 -29.01 -1.26
C ASN A 37 5.74 -29.62 -0.33
N ARG A 38 4.60 -30.10 -0.87
CA ARG A 38 3.44 -30.57 -0.08
C ARG A 38 3.78 -31.71 0.89
N GLU A 39 4.78 -32.52 0.56
CA GLU A 39 5.18 -33.69 1.37
C GLU A 39 5.98 -33.31 2.65
N GLN A 40 6.37 -32.04 2.81
CA GLN A 40 7.20 -31.56 3.93
C GLN A 40 6.66 -30.24 4.51
N VAL A 41 5.34 -30.06 4.56
CA VAL A 41 4.71 -28.78 4.90
C VAL A 41 5.15 -28.24 6.27
N GLU A 42 5.15 -29.07 7.31
CA GLU A 42 5.52 -28.62 8.66
C GLU A 42 6.99 -28.23 8.76
N TYR A 43 7.91 -29.04 8.24
CA TYR A 43 9.34 -28.74 8.26
C TYR A 43 9.68 -27.52 7.41
N ALA A 44 9.07 -27.39 6.24
CA ALA A 44 9.25 -26.24 5.37
C ALA A 44 8.69 -24.94 5.98
N GLU A 45 7.62 -25.03 6.77
CA GLU A 45 7.04 -23.91 7.51
C GLU A 45 7.97 -23.44 8.62
N VAL A 46 8.49 -24.33 9.44
CA VAL A 46 9.46 -23.99 10.50
C VAL A 46 10.68 -23.29 9.90
N ALA A 47 11.28 -23.85 8.85
CA ALA A 47 12.42 -23.24 8.18
C ALA A 47 12.08 -21.88 7.53
N ALA A 48 10.84 -21.68 7.06
CA ALA A 48 10.40 -20.39 6.54
C ALA A 48 10.23 -19.37 7.67
N LEU A 49 9.68 -19.76 8.81
CA LEU A 49 9.56 -18.90 10.00
C LEU A 49 10.91 -18.51 10.57
N GLU A 50 11.88 -19.43 10.59
CA GLU A 50 13.27 -19.14 10.99
C GLU A 50 13.91 -18.08 10.06
N ARG A 51 13.73 -18.22 8.73
CA ARG A 51 14.21 -17.20 7.77
C ARG A 51 13.51 -15.85 7.96
N VAL A 52 12.19 -15.84 8.19
CA VAL A 52 11.42 -14.63 8.52
C VAL A 52 11.98 -13.97 9.78
N GLN A 53 12.24 -14.76 10.82
CA GLN A 53 12.85 -14.26 12.05
C GLN A 53 14.25 -13.69 11.78
N GLY A 54 15.08 -14.36 10.99
CA GLY A 54 16.40 -13.88 10.59
C GLY A 54 16.34 -12.54 9.83
N ILE A 55 15.39 -12.38 8.90
CA ILE A 55 15.17 -11.11 8.16
C ILE A 55 14.79 -9.98 9.13
N LEU A 56 13.86 -10.23 10.04
CA LEU A 56 13.42 -9.24 11.03
C LEU A 56 14.52 -8.91 12.04
N GLN A 57 15.28 -9.91 12.50
CA GLN A 57 16.42 -9.69 13.40
C GLN A 57 17.51 -8.86 12.74
N ASN A 58 17.84 -9.13 11.46
CA ASN A 58 18.80 -8.31 10.72
C ASN A 58 18.33 -6.84 10.57
N MET A 59 17.04 -6.62 10.40
CA MET A 59 16.45 -5.26 10.40
C MET A 59 16.66 -4.59 11.77
N ILE A 60 16.39 -5.30 12.87
CA ILE A 60 16.56 -4.80 14.23
C ILE A 60 18.04 -4.46 14.48
N ASP A 61 18.96 -5.38 14.23
CA ASP A 61 20.39 -5.24 14.50
C ASP A 61 21.01 -4.09 13.70
N THR A 62 20.65 -4.02 12.41
CA THR A 62 21.08 -2.94 11.51
C THR A 62 20.55 -1.57 12.00
N SER A 63 19.29 -1.53 12.42
CA SER A 63 18.69 -0.31 12.97
C SER A 63 19.33 0.08 14.30
N TRP A 64 19.61 -0.90 15.16
CA TRP A 64 20.22 -0.68 16.46
C TRP A 64 21.58 0.00 16.35
N SER A 65 22.38 -0.42 15.39
CA SER A 65 23.69 0.20 15.12
C SER A 65 23.58 1.59 14.49
N TYR A 66 22.57 1.82 13.64
CA TYR A 66 22.48 3.04 12.86
C TYR A 66 21.70 4.19 13.52
N VAL A 67 20.68 3.88 14.34
CA VAL A 67 19.80 4.89 14.95
C VAL A 67 20.57 5.90 15.79
N PRO A 68 21.49 5.52 16.71
CA PRO A 68 22.27 6.49 17.48
C PRO A 68 23.13 7.41 16.58
N VAL A 69 23.78 6.82 15.56
CA VAL A 69 24.60 7.58 14.60
C VAL A 69 23.76 8.55 13.78
N MET A 70 22.55 8.16 13.39
CA MET A 70 21.61 9.01 12.67
C MET A 70 21.22 10.22 13.53
N ILE A 71 20.82 9.99 14.78
CA ILE A 71 20.41 11.04 15.71
C ILE A 71 21.59 11.98 15.98
N GLU A 72 22.77 11.45 16.21
CA GLU A 72 23.98 12.23 16.41
C GLU A 72 24.30 13.14 15.22
N LYS A 73 24.22 12.62 13.98
CA LYS A 73 24.42 13.43 12.77
C LYS A 73 23.40 14.55 12.66
N ILE A 74 22.13 14.29 13.00
CA ILE A 74 21.06 15.30 12.96
C ILE A 74 21.37 16.42 13.97
N PHE A 75 21.72 16.08 15.20
CA PHE A 75 22.14 17.06 16.20
C PHE A 75 23.31 17.93 15.72
N TYR A 76 24.32 17.31 15.14
CA TYR A 76 25.49 18.01 14.62
C TYR A 76 25.18 19.01 13.50
N HIS A 77 24.29 18.63 12.57
CA HIS A 77 23.84 19.52 11.50
C HIS A 77 22.99 20.67 12.01
N SER A 78 22.10 20.42 12.98
CA SER A 78 21.23 21.44 13.55
C SER A 78 21.99 22.41 14.43
N ASP A 79 23.03 21.95 15.14
CA ASP A 79 23.94 22.82 15.88
C ASP A 79 24.71 23.81 14.97
N LYS A 80 25.10 23.35 13.77
CA LYS A 80 25.76 24.22 12.78
C LYS A 80 24.82 25.31 12.27
N ASP A 81 23.56 24.95 12.01
CA ASP A 81 22.56 25.89 11.52
C ASP A 81 22.18 26.89 12.63
N ALA A 82 22.10 26.45 13.88
CA ALA A 82 21.90 27.33 15.05
C ALA A 82 23.10 28.24 15.30
N ALA A 83 24.32 27.76 15.12
CA ALA A 83 25.55 28.55 15.29
C ALA A 83 25.72 29.62 14.19
N GLY A 84 25.14 29.44 13.01
CA GLY A 84 25.11 30.45 11.94
C GLY A 84 24.29 31.70 12.29
N TYR A 85 23.40 31.64 13.29
CA TYR A 85 22.60 32.75 13.80
C TYR A 85 23.20 33.40 15.07
N SER A 86 24.09 32.74 15.76
CA SER A 86 24.84 33.30 16.90
C SER A 86 26.32 33.26 16.57
N ASN A 87 26.99 34.42 16.58
CA ASN A 87 28.42 34.57 16.34
C ASN A 87 29.22 33.35 16.83
N ALA A 88 29.65 32.55 15.88
CA ALA A 88 30.61 31.49 15.94
C ALA A 88 31.28 31.21 17.29
N ARG A 89 30.72 30.35 18.11
CA ARG A 89 31.48 29.63 19.12
C ARG A 89 31.55 28.16 18.74
N SER A 90 32.71 27.80 18.29
CA SER A 90 33.35 26.49 18.32
C SER A 90 32.49 25.26 17.97
N LEU A 91 32.70 24.75 16.79
CA LEU A 91 32.30 23.40 16.28
C LEU A 91 32.83 22.21 17.13
N ALA A 92 33.43 22.45 18.28
CA ALA A 92 34.11 21.49 19.15
C ALA A 92 33.70 21.57 20.62
N SER A 93 32.56 22.18 20.97
CA SER A 93 32.07 22.07 22.34
C SER A 93 31.59 20.64 22.60
N PRO A 94 32.07 19.98 23.69
CA PRO A 94 31.54 18.70 24.09
C PRO A 94 30.04 18.86 24.32
N ARG A 95 29.24 17.91 23.86
CA ARG A 95 27.79 17.95 24.03
C ARG A 95 27.45 17.93 25.50
N SER A 96 26.48 18.73 25.89
CA SER A 96 26.05 18.80 27.29
C SER A 96 25.47 17.45 27.73
N VAL A 97 25.48 17.16 29.02
CA VAL A 97 24.86 15.98 29.61
C VAL A 97 23.39 15.89 29.22
N THR A 98 22.69 17.01 29.17
CA THR A 98 21.29 17.08 28.73
C THR A 98 21.13 16.69 27.27
N GLN A 99 21.99 17.13 26.35
CA GLN A 99 21.96 16.75 24.95
C GLN A 99 22.20 15.24 24.78
N LEU A 100 23.17 14.68 25.48
CA LEU A 100 23.45 13.24 25.46
C LEU A 100 22.26 12.44 25.98
N ALA A 101 21.65 12.84 27.09
CA ALA A 101 20.45 12.18 27.63
C ALA A 101 19.26 12.22 26.65
N ILE A 102 19.01 13.35 25.98
CA ILE A 102 17.96 13.46 24.96
C ILE A 102 18.25 12.56 23.76
N MET A 103 19.49 12.53 23.28
CA MET A 103 19.90 11.68 22.16
C MET A 103 19.72 10.19 22.47
N GLU A 104 20.09 9.76 23.65
CA GLU A 104 19.90 8.41 24.16
C GLU A 104 18.41 8.06 24.25
N GLN A 105 17.60 8.92 24.83
CA GLN A 105 16.15 8.73 24.92
C GLN A 105 15.49 8.60 23.55
N LEU A 106 15.83 9.47 22.60
CA LEU A 106 15.31 9.40 21.25
C LEU A 106 15.73 8.11 20.53
N SER A 107 16.97 7.67 20.77
CA SER A 107 17.49 6.40 20.23
C SER A 107 16.71 5.21 20.76
N ASN A 108 16.56 5.14 22.08
CA ASN A 108 15.84 4.06 22.76
C ASN A 108 14.36 4.01 22.32
N ASN A 109 13.71 5.15 22.20
CA ASN A 109 12.32 5.24 21.74
C ASN A 109 12.15 4.74 20.31
N LEU A 110 13.01 5.13 19.37
CA LEU A 110 12.93 4.68 17.98
C LEU A 110 13.28 3.19 17.87
N GLN A 111 14.30 2.72 18.58
CA GLN A 111 14.66 1.30 18.62
C GLN A 111 13.52 0.45 19.18
N GLY A 112 12.87 0.88 20.26
CA GLY A 112 11.69 0.21 20.82
C GLY A 112 10.55 0.11 19.81
N GLN A 113 10.25 1.18 19.08
CA GLN A 113 9.23 1.18 18.02
C GLN A 113 9.59 0.22 16.87
N ILE A 114 10.85 0.07 16.51
CA ILE A 114 11.32 -0.86 15.48
C ILE A 114 11.16 -2.32 15.95
N VAL A 115 11.48 -2.62 17.21
CA VAL A 115 11.27 -3.96 17.80
C VAL A 115 9.79 -4.33 17.84
N GLU A 116 8.92 -3.41 18.28
CA GLU A 116 7.47 -3.62 18.29
C GLU A 116 6.92 -3.85 16.88
N MET A 117 7.40 -3.06 15.91
CA MET A 117 7.05 -3.22 14.50
C MET A 117 7.45 -4.59 13.95
N ALA A 118 8.64 -5.08 14.29
CA ALA A 118 9.11 -6.40 13.90
C ALA A 118 8.26 -7.52 14.52
N GLY A 119 7.91 -7.41 15.80
CA GLY A 119 7.03 -8.35 16.49
C GLY A 119 5.64 -8.44 15.85
N THR A 120 5.04 -7.30 15.50
CA THR A 120 3.75 -7.24 14.81
C THR A 120 3.84 -7.83 13.39
N ALA A 121 4.92 -7.54 12.66
CA ALA A 121 5.15 -8.10 11.33
C ALA A 121 5.31 -9.62 11.37
N LYS A 122 6.03 -10.15 12.37
CA LYS A 122 6.16 -11.60 12.60
C LYS A 122 4.79 -12.25 12.76
N LYS A 123 3.94 -11.72 13.63
CA LYS A 123 2.56 -12.23 13.84
C LYS A 123 1.74 -12.20 12.55
N SER A 124 1.86 -11.14 11.75
CA SER A 124 1.15 -11.03 10.46
C SER A 124 1.60 -12.11 9.46
N VAL A 125 2.87 -12.48 9.44
CA VAL A 125 3.40 -13.56 8.60
C VAL A 125 2.95 -14.93 9.12
N GLU A 126 3.01 -15.16 10.42
CA GLU A 126 2.53 -16.39 11.07
C GLU A 126 1.06 -16.65 10.74
N THR A 127 0.23 -15.61 10.68
CA THR A 127 -1.19 -15.72 10.28
C THR A 127 -1.33 -16.28 8.85
N VAL A 128 -0.50 -15.82 7.89
CA VAL A 128 -0.53 -16.38 6.51
C VAL A 128 -0.23 -17.87 6.50
N PHE A 129 0.79 -18.29 7.25
CA PHE A 129 1.15 -19.70 7.33
C PHE A 129 0.08 -20.54 8.00
N THR A 130 -0.54 -20.02 9.07
CA THR A 130 -1.67 -20.68 9.74
C THR A 130 -2.86 -20.86 8.79
N ILE A 131 -3.22 -19.82 8.02
CA ILE A 131 -4.31 -19.91 7.03
C ILE A 131 -3.95 -20.94 5.95
N ALA A 132 -2.75 -20.90 5.41
CA ALA A 132 -2.31 -21.86 4.38
C ALA A 132 -2.39 -23.32 4.89
N ARG A 133 -1.98 -23.58 6.12
CA ARG A 133 -2.09 -24.91 6.74
C ARG A 133 -3.54 -25.34 6.95
N LEU A 134 -4.43 -24.41 7.35
CA LEU A 134 -5.84 -24.71 7.53
C LEU A 134 -6.58 -24.92 6.20
N GLU A 135 -6.13 -24.31 5.10
CA GLU A 135 -6.64 -24.54 3.76
C GLU A 135 -6.35 -25.96 3.26
N ASP A 136 -5.20 -26.52 3.65
CA ASP A 136 -4.80 -27.87 3.26
C ASP A 136 -5.43 -28.97 4.15
N ASP A 137 -6.03 -28.63 5.29
CA ASP A 137 -6.67 -29.54 6.23
C ASP A 137 -8.21 -29.53 6.11
N PRO A 138 -8.83 -30.58 5.52
CA PRO A 138 -10.28 -30.62 5.33
C PRO A 138 -11.08 -30.65 6.64
N TYR A 139 -10.49 -31.04 7.76
CA TYR A 139 -11.17 -31.14 9.06
C TYR A 139 -11.17 -29.82 9.85
N ARG A 140 -10.38 -28.81 9.44
CA ARG A 140 -10.20 -27.55 10.18
C ARG A 140 -10.84 -26.32 9.51
N LYS A 141 -11.72 -26.52 8.55
CA LYS A 141 -12.38 -25.42 7.81
C LYS A 141 -13.12 -24.40 8.70
N LEU A 142 -13.71 -24.83 9.81
CA LEU A 142 -14.40 -23.93 10.76
C LEU A 142 -13.41 -22.97 11.45
N THR A 143 -12.23 -23.46 11.81
CA THR A 143 -11.17 -22.63 12.40
C THR A 143 -10.62 -21.64 11.38
N LEU A 144 -10.52 -22.04 10.11
CA LEU A 144 -10.14 -21.15 9.02
C LEU A 144 -11.10 -19.96 8.87
N GLU A 145 -12.42 -20.19 8.92
CA GLU A 145 -13.40 -19.10 8.86
C GLU A 145 -13.24 -18.10 10.00
N GLN A 146 -12.93 -18.55 11.21
CA GLN A 146 -12.69 -17.67 12.35
C GLN A 146 -11.41 -16.82 12.14
N VAL A 147 -10.30 -17.44 11.75
CA VAL A 147 -9.03 -16.73 11.48
C VAL A 147 -9.19 -15.71 10.37
N LEU A 148 -9.88 -16.07 9.29
CA LEU A 148 -10.17 -15.16 8.19
C LEU A 148 -11.06 -13.98 8.61
N ARG A 149 -12.05 -14.21 9.49
CA ARG A 149 -12.89 -13.14 10.05
C ARG A 149 -12.09 -12.16 10.89
N GLU A 150 -11.19 -12.65 11.73
CA GLU A 150 -10.31 -11.81 12.56
C GLU A 150 -9.37 -10.95 11.69
N GLU A 151 -8.77 -11.53 10.64
CA GLU A 151 -7.91 -10.80 9.70
C GLU A 151 -8.69 -9.82 8.81
N ALA A 152 -9.94 -10.13 8.49
CA ALA A 152 -10.79 -9.31 7.65
C ALA A 152 -11.52 -8.18 8.39
N ALA A 153 -11.34 -8.04 9.71
CA ALA A 153 -12.03 -7.02 10.50
C ALA A 153 -11.92 -5.63 9.87
N GLY A 154 -13.03 -5.11 9.36
CA GLY A 154 -13.13 -3.81 8.67
C GLY A 154 -12.64 -3.75 7.22
N LYS A 155 -12.40 -4.89 6.55
CA LYS A 155 -11.98 -4.98 5.14
C LYS A 155 -12.87 -5.93 4.33
N PRO A 156 -12.83 -5.85 2.97
CA PRO A 156 -13.41 -6.88 2.13
C PRO A 156 -12.89 -8.27 2.53
N TRP A 157 -13.77 -9.24 2.49
CA TRP A 157 -13.52 -10.62 2.90
C TRP A 157 -12.28 -11.23 2.23
N ILE A 158 -11.32 -11.68 3.01
CA ILE A 158 -10.16 -12.44 2.57
C ILE A 158 -10.53 -13.93 2.59
N LYS A 159 -10.47 -14.58 1.44
CA LYS A 159 -10.95 -15.95 1.26
C LYS A 159 -9.87 -17.02 1.34
N SER A 160 -8.59 -16.63 1.19
CA SER A 160 -7.49 -17.58 1.09
C SER A 160 -6.15 -16.98 1.51
N SER A 161 -5.17 -17.85 1.78
CA SER A 161 -3.79 -17.42 2.03
C SER A 161 -3.21 -16.68 0.82
N GLN A 162 -3.59 -17.06 -0.40
CA GLN A 162 -3.19 -16.36 -1.63
C GLN A 162 -3.75 -14.94 -1.69
N ASP A 163 -5.00 -14.73 -1.27
CA ASP A 163 -5.61 -13.41 -1.22
C ASP A 163 -4.92 -12.52 -0.17
N LEU A 164 -4.53 -13.11 0.97
CA LEU A 164 -3.77 -12.40 1.99
C LEU A 164 -2.37 -12.01 1.51
N VAL A 165 -1.67 -12.90 0.79
CA VAL A 165 -0.39 -12.58 0.15
C VAL A 165 -0.53 -11.46 -0.87
N LYS A 166 -1.57 -11.47 -1.71
CA LYS A 166 -1.87 -10.37 -2.64
C LYS A 166 -2.14 -9.05 -1.92
N ASP A 167 -2.88 -9.09 -0.80
CA ASP A 167 -3.10 -7.90 0.04
C ASP A 167 -1.79 -7.38 0.63
N MET A 168 -0.91 -8.24 1.11
CA MET A 168 0.43 -7.86 1.59
C MET A 168 1.32 -7.27 0.48
N GLU A 169 1.24 -7.79 -0.74
CA GLU A 169 1.93 -7.20 -1.89
C GLU A 169 1.43 -5.79 -2.23
N ALA A 170 0.13 -5.58 -2.15
CA ALA A 170 -0.50 -4.30 -2.47
C ALA A 170 -0.34 -3.26 -1.34
N ASN A 171 -0.52 -3.68 -0.09
CA ASN A 171 -0.61 -2.80 1.08
C ASN A 171 0.63 -2.85 1.99
N GLY A 172 1.52 -3.83 1.81
CA GLY A 172 2.64 -4.13 2.69
C GLY A 172 2.25 -5.02 3.87
N ILE A 173 3.27 -5.56 4.55
CA ILE A 173 3.09 -6.39 5.75
C ILE A 173 2.75 -5.47 6.94
N THR A 174 1.71 -5.81 7.70
CA THR A 174 1.32 -5.02 8.89
C THR A 174 2.44 -5.02 9.93
N GLY A 175 3.01 -3.85 10.16
CA GLY A 175 4.02 -3.61 11.19
C GLY A 175 3.46 -2.90 12.44
N PHE A 176 2.27 -2.29 12.33
CA PHE A 176 1.63 -1.60 13.44
C PHE A 176 0.12 -1.48 13.22
N THR A 177 -0.65 -1.60 14.29
CA THR A 177 -2.10 -1.32 14.28
C THR A 177 -2.38 -0.20 15.27
N ASP A 178 -2.98 0.90 14.81
CA ASP A 178 -3.28 2.03 15.68
C ASP A 178 -4.55 1.80 16.51
N LYS A 179 -4.83 2.71 17.47
CA LYS A 179 -5.99 2.65 18.36
C LYS A 179 -7.33 2.65 17.63
N ALA A 180 -7.37 3.12 16.37
CA ALA A 180 -8.56 3.09 15.52
C ALA A 180 -8.64 1.80 14.65
N GLY A 181 -7.78 0.83 14.88
CA GLY A 181 -7.73 -0.44 14.15
C GLY A 181 -7.12 -0.34 12.74
N ARG A 182 -6.53 0.80 12.37
CA ARG A 182 -5.89 0.97 11.06
C ARG A 182 -4.53 0.27 11.03
N LYS A 183 -4.35 -0.60 10.06
CA LYS A 183 -3.10 -1.35 9.86
C LYS A 183 -2.11 -0.52 9.06
N TRP A 184 -0.89 -0.39 9.56
CA TRP A 184 0.24 0.31 8.94
C TRP A 184 1.29 -0.71 8.50
N SER A 185 1.78 -0.60 7.28
CA SER A 185 2.87 -1.49 6.83
C SER A 185 4.19 -1.14 7.53
N ILE A 186 5.14 -2.10 7.53
CA ILE A 186 6.51 -1.91 8.02
C ILE A 186 7.11 -0.62 7.42
N GLN A 187 7.02 -0.45 6.11
CA GLN A 187 7.54 0.72 5.41
C GLN A 187 6.84 2.02 5.86
N SER A 188 5.51 2.00 5.97
CA SER A 188 4.73 3.21 6.29
C SER A 188 4.95 3.65 7.73
N TYR A 189 4.90 2.70 8.68
CA TYR A 189 5.11 2.99 10.10
C TYR A 189 6.57 3.37 10.37
N GLY A 190 7.53 2.59 9.89
CA GLY A 190 8.95 2.88 10.07
C GLY A 190 9.35 4.24 9.48
N ASN A 191 8.85 4.59 8.31
CA ASN A 191 9.07 5.92 7.73
C ASN A 191 8.48 7.05 8.58
N MET A 192 7.31 6.85 9.17
CA MET A 192 6.70 7.83 10.09
C MET A 192 7.53 7.96 11.36
N ALA A 193 7.93 6.87 11.99
CA ALA A 193 8.72 6.84 13.21
C ALA A 193 10.07 7.56 13.01
N VAL A 194 10.83 7.16 11.99
CA VAL A 194 12.14 7.77 11.67
C VAL A 194 12.02 9.29 11.42
N ARG A 195 11.01 9.71 10.65
CA ARG A 195 10.81 11.14 10.36
C ARG A 195 10.44 11.94 11.61
N THR A 196 9.61 11.37 12.47
CA THR A 196 9.21 12.00 13.74
C THR A 196 10.41 12.14 14.66
N THR A 197 11.19 11.08 14.85
CA THR A 197 12.41 11.10 15.69
C THR A 197 13.48 12.05 15.12
N ALA A 198 13.67 12.07 13.81
CA ALA A 198 14.59 12.99 13.16
C ALA A 198 14.20 14.44 13.45
N HIS A 199 12.92 14.78 13.34
CA HIS A 199 12.44 16.11 13.65
C HIS A 199 12.55 16.45 15.15
N GLN A 200 12.28 15.51 16.03
CA GLN A 200 12.51 15.70 17.48
C GLN A 200 13.99 15.96 17.78
N ALA A 201 14.90 15.26 17.10
CA ALA A 201 16.34 15.49 17.25
C ALA A 201 16.76 16.88 16.74
N GLU A 202 16.21 17.36 15.62
CA GLU A 202 16.43 18.72 15.11
C GLU A 202 15.95 19.77 16.11
N VAL A 203 14.73 19.62 16.64
CA VAL A 203 14.15 20.53 17.62
C VAL A 203 14.96 20.53 18.91
N ALA A 204 15.37 19.35 19.40
CA ALA A 204 16.19 19.21 20.59
C ALA A 204 17.55 19.89 20.45
N ALA A 205 18.22 19.68 19.32
CA ALA A 205 19.50 20.30 19.01
C ALA A 205 19.37 21.83 19.00
N LEU A 206 18.34 22.35 18.33
CA LEU A 206 18.06 23.78 18.23
C LEU A 206 17.80 24.41 19.61
N LEU A 207 16.97 23.79 20.45
CA LEU A 207 16.61 24.28 21.79
C LEU A 207 17.75 24.17 22.80
N SER A 208 18.66 23.20 22.62
CA SER A 208 19.80 22.97 23.52
C SER A 208 21.08 23.63 23.07
N ALA A 209 21.09 24.31 21.92
CA ALA A 209 22.27 24.98 21.38
C ALA A 209 22.74 26.17 22.23
N ASP A 210 21.81 26.84 22.94
CA ASP A 210 22.11 27.96 23.86
C ASP A 210 21.04 28.10 24.96
N ASP A 211 21.24 29.07 25.84
CA ASP A 211 20.36 29.35 27.00
C ASP A 211 19.15 30.21 26.66
N HIS A 212 18.91 30.51 25.36
CA HIS A 212 17.77 31.31 24.95
C HIS A 212 16.45 30.67 25.36
N ASP A 213 15.58 31.40 26.07
CA ASP A 213 14.35 30.82 26.64
C ASP A 213 13.12 30.93 25.73
N LEU A 214 12.99 32.02 24.95
CA LEU A 214 11.76 32.33 24.23
C LEU A 214 11.83 31.89 22.78
N TRP A 215 10.90 31.02 22.39
CA TRP A 215 10.83 30.43 21.06
C TRP A 215 9.45 30.57 20.44
N GLN A 216 9.39 30.92 19.16
CA GLN A 216 8.14 31.02 18.41
C GLN A 216 7.99 29.85 17.45
N ILE A 217 6.80 29.19 17.47
CA ILE A 217 6.44 28.19 16.48
C ILE A 217 6.14 28.89 15.15
N VAL A 218 6.84 28.48 14.09
CA VAL A 218 6.71 29.09 12.75
C VAL A 218 5.36 28.78 12.11
N LYS A 219 4.75 29.79 11.48
CA LYS A 219 3.53 29.59 10.69
C LYS A 219 3.84 28.96 9.33
N ILE A 220 3.12 27.89 8.97
CA ILE A 220 3.18 27.25 7.67
C ILE A 220 1.81 27.38 6.98
N GLY A 221 1.76 27.88 5.76
CA GLY A 221 0.53 28.31 5.09
C GLY A 221 -0.61 27.28 4.89
N SER A 222 -0.39 25.99 5.16
CA SER A 222 -1.40 24.93 5.09
C SER A 222 -1.26 23.99 6.29
N THR A 223 -1.64 24.47 7.47
CA THR A 223 -1.51 23.75 8.72
C THR A 223 -2.72 22.89 9.06
N CYS A 224 -2.51 21.82 9.82
CA CYS A 224 -3.58 20.96 10.31
C CYS A 224 -4.35 21.62 11.48
N PRO A 225 -5.57 21.16 11.83
CA PRO A 225 -6.35 21.74 12.91
C PRO A 225 -5.68 21.62 14.29
N VAL A 226 -4.82 20.61 14.49
CA VAL A 226 -4.09 20.42 15.76
C VAL A 226 -2.99 21.45 15.94
N CYS A 227 -2.25 21.76 14.86
CA CYS A 227 -1.14 22.71 14.92
C CYS A 227 -1.58 24.17 14.83
N ALA A 228 -2.69 24.45 14.15
CA ALA A 228 -3.11 25.83 13.88
C ALA A 228 -3.25 26.72 15.13
N PRO A 229 -3.79 26.25 16.25
CA PRO A 229 -3.88 27.05 17.46
C PRO A 229 -2.53 27.34 18.10
N LEU A 230 -1.48 26.58 17.73
CA LEU A 230 -0.14 26.68 18.32
C LEU A 230 0.80 27.56 17.50
N GLU A 231 0.51 27.73 16.20
CA GLU A 231 1.37 28.50 15.28
C GLU A 231 1.47 29.99 15.61
N GLY A 232 2.66 30.53 15.52
CA GLY A 232 2.95 31.94 15.71
C GLY A 232 2.97 32.38 17.16
N ARG A 233 2.65 31.50 18.11
CA ARG A 233 2.77 31.79 19.54
C ARG A 233 4.22 31.63 20.01
N ILE A 234 4.54 32.36 21.06
CA ILE A 234 5.82 32.32 21.72
C ILE A 234 5.69 31.46 22.98
N TYR A 235 6.67 30.64 23.22
CA TYR A 235 6.73 29.70 24.35
C TYR A 235 8.04 29.84 25.09
N SER A 236 8.00 29.60 26.40
CA SER A 236 9.19 29.52 27.27
C SER A 236 9.73 28.09 27.23
N LYS A 237 11.02 27.93 26.89
CA LYS A 237 11.73 26.65 26.92
C LYS A 237 11.86 26.11 28.34
N SER A 238 12.23 26.99 29.30
CA SER A 238 12.34 26.62 30.70
C SER A 238 11.00 26.42 31.40
N GLY A 239 9.91 26.97 30.84
CA GLY A 239 8.59 27.01 31.48
C GLY A 239 8.52 27.97 32.68
N MET A 240 9.55 28.75 32.92
CA MET A 240 9.68 29.66 34.09
C MET A 240 9.25 31.08 33.76
N ASN A 241 9.07 31.44 32.49
CA ASN A 241 8.71 32.79 32.10
C ASN A 241 7.22 33.07 32.39
N PRO A 242 6.89 34.12 33.18
CA PRO A 242 5.52 34.41 33.59
C PRO A 242 4.66 34.97 32.45
N ASP A 243 5.25 35.51 31.39
CA ASP A 243 4.57 36.18 30.29
C ASP A 243 4.23 35.23 29.14
N TYR A 244 4.85 34.07 29.07
CA TYR A 244 4.71 33.14 27.96
C TYR A 244 4.48 31.70 28.43
N PRO A 245 3.58 30.94 27.80
CA PRO A 245 3.29 29.58 28.23
C PRO A 245 4.52 28.67 28.03
N PRO A 246 4.65 27.62 28.85
CA PRO A 246 5.72 26.63 28.67
C PRO A 246 5.59 25.88 27.36
N LEU A 247 6.73 25.54 26.73
CA LEU A 247 6.81 24.86 25.45
C LEU A 247 6.13 23.47 25.48
N SER A 248 6.11 22.83 26.66
CA SER A 248 5.42 21.54 26.86
C SER A 248 3.91 21.59 26.59
N ILE A 249 3.27 22.76 26.62
CA ILE A 249 1.85 22.92 26.22
C ILE A 249 1.67 22.71 24.72
N ALA A 250 2.63 23.12 23.90
CA ALA A 250 2.59 22.94 22.46
C ALA A 250 3.07 21.56 22.03
N PHE A 251 4.14 21.10 22.63
CA PHE A 251 4.78 19.83 22.23
C PHE A 251 4.33 18.62 23.06
N GLY A 252 3.63 18.83 24.15
CA GLY A 252 3.26 17.79 25.09
C GLY A 252 4.38 17.43 26.06
N LYS A 253 4.02 16.65 27.05
CA LYS A 253 4.94 16.12 28.04
C LYS A 253 5.22 14.65 27.81
N ILE A 254 6.41 14.20 28.18
CA ILE A 254 6.78 12.77 28.21
C ILE A 254 6.10 12.11 29.42
N ASP A 255 6.24 12.73 30.59
CA ASP A 255 5.52 12.39 31.81
C ASP A 255 4.55 13.52 32.16
N THR A 256 3.26 13.19 32.25
CA THR A 256 2.19 14.16 32.54
C THR A 256 2.39 14.92 33.85
N ASN A 257 2.97 14.26 34.87
CA ASN A 257 3.21 14.81 36.18
C ASN A 257 4.61 15.43 36.36
N GLY A 258 5.47 15.27 35.34
CA GLY A 258 6.83 15.80 35.35
C GLY A 258 6.91 17.31 35.14
N PRO A 259 8.11 17.90 35.19
CA PRO A 259 8.34 19.34 35.05
C PRO A 259 7.88 19.86 33.67
N ASN A 260 7.72 21.19 33.54
CA ASN A 260 7.37 21.85 32.29
C ASN A 260 8.59 22.27 31.44
N ASP A 261 9.75 21.72 31.71
CA ASP A 261 11.00 22.04 31.03
C ASP A 261 11.32 21.14 29.83
N LEU A 262 12.45 21.40 29.19
CA LEU A 262 12.90 20.70 28.00
C LEU A 262 13.11 19.18 28.23
N THR A 263 13.51 18.78 29.44
CA THR A 263 13.80 17.39 29.78
C THR A 263 12.56 16.50 29.77
N ASN A 264 11.39 17.12 30.01
CA ASN A 264 10.09 16.45 30.01
C ASN A 264 9.20 16.82 28.78
N THR A 265 9.76 17.45 27.77
CA THR A 265 9.02 17.87 26.56
C THR A 265 9.13 16.82 25.48
N TYR A 266 8.00 16.46 24.84
CA TYR A 266 7.95 15.47 23.75
C TYR A 266 8.64 15.94 22.45
N LEU A 267 8.96 17.24 22.33
CA LEU A 267 9.70 17.87 21.23
C LEU A 267 9.00 17.77 19.86
N ASN A 268 7.71 17.55 19.86
CA ASN A 268 6.88 17.52 18.65
C ASN A 268 5.41 17.78 18.99
N ILE A 269 4.62 18.31 18.05
CA ILE A 269 3.17 18.49 18.24
C ILE A 269 2.42 17.18 18.00
N HIS A 270 2.76 16.47 16.96
CA HIS A 270 2.20 15.17 16.60
C HIS A 270 3.12 14.44 15.60
N PRO A 271 2.97 13.14 15.40
CA PRO A 271 3.75 12.39 14.40
C PRO A 271 3.70 13.05 13.01
N ASN A 272 4.83 13.07 12.30
CA ASN A 272 5.01 13.75 11.01
C ASN A 272 4.77 15.29 11.03
N CYS A 273 4.77 15.94 12.18
CA CYS A 273 4.76 17.39 12.25
C CYS A 273 6.07 17.97 11.70
N LEU A 274 5.98 19.11 10.99
CA LEU A 274 7.13 19.78 10.37
C LEU A 274 7.23 21.24 10.83
N HIS A 275 6.62 21.60 11.95
CA HIS A 275 6.72 22.94 12.50
C HIS A 275 8.10 23.14 13.14
N SER A 276 8.83 24.12 12.66
CA SER A 276 10.10 24.54 13.25
C SER A 276 9.91 25.67 14.26
N LEU A 277 10.96 25.94 15.02
CA LEU A 277 11.04 27.00 15.99
C LEU A 277 12.00 28.09 15.52
N VAL A 278 11.72 29.31 15.88
CA VAL A 278 12.64 30.44 15.72
C VAL A 278 12.79 31.16 17.07
N LYS A 279 14.01 31.67 17.36
CA LYS A 279 14.26 32.47 18.55
C LYS A 279 13.39 33.71 18.51
N TYR A 280 12.76 34.02 19.63
CA TYR A 280 12.01 35.24 19.81
C TYR A 280 12.81 36.22 20.66
N THR A 281 13.00 37.44 20.15
CA THR A 281 13.65 38.53 20.89
C THR A 281 12.76 39.76 20.92
N THR A 282 12.81 40.53 21.98
CA THR A 282 12.15 41.83 22.12
C THR A 282 13.00 42.97 21.59
N ILE A 283 14.28 42.72 21.30
CA ILE A 283 15.22 43.76 20.82
C ILE A 283 14.70 44.36 19.51
N GLY A 284 14.55 45.68 19.48
CA GLY A 284 14.08 46.42 18.31
C GLY A 284 12.56 46.35 18.05
N LYS A 285 11.78 45.81 18.98
CA LYS A 285 10.32 45.81 18.92
C LYS A 285 9.71 46.93 19.80
N SER A 286 8.59 47.49 19.33
CA SER A 286 7.84 48.44 20.15
C SER A 286 7.12 47.72 21.30
N GLU A 287 6.82 48.43 22.39
CA GLU A 287 6.06 47.90 23.53
C GLU A 287 4.68 47.38 23.11
N GLU A 288 4.00 48.08 22.19
CA GLU A 288 2.73 47.64 21.63
C GLU A 288 2.85 46.29 20.92
N ARG A 289 3.93 46.08 20.19
CA ARG A 289 4.19 44.82 19.50
C ARG A 289 4.46 43.72 20.50
N ILE A 290 5.26 43.94 21.50
CA ILE A 290 5.55 43.01 22.59
C ILE A 290 4.24 42.63 23.30
N LYS A 291 3.41 43.60 23.62
CA LYS A 291 2.10 43.39 24.27
C LYS A 291 1.19 42.52 23.38
N LYS A 292 1.09 42.81 22.09
CA LYS A 292 0.34 41.97 21.13
C LYS A 292 0.87 40.53 21.05
N ASP A 293 2.19 40.36 21.04
CA ASP A 293 2.84 39.06 21.00
C ASP A 293 2.56 38.25 22.28
N LYS A 294 2.57 38.91 23.47
CA LYS A 294 2.18 38.34 24.77
C LYS A 294 0.73 37.93 24.80
N ASP A 295 -0.18 38.84 24.42
CA ASP A 295 -1.62 38.62 24.41
C ASP A 295 -2.00 37.47 23.42
N PHE A 296 -1.37 37.42 22.26
CA PHE A 296 -1.56 36.34 21.28
C PHE A 296 -1.08 35.01 21.83
N SER A 297 0.02 34.99 22.61
CA SER A 297 0.59 33.76 23.14
C SER A 297 -0.10 33.28 24.43
N SER A 298 -0.81 34.15 25.15
CA SER A 298 -1.59 33.81 26.35
C SER A 298 -2.69 32.80 26.02
N ILE A 299 -2.76 31.70 26.78
CA ILE A 299 -3.79 30.67 26.63
C ILE A 299 -5.13 31.16 27.20
N GLU A 300 -5.13 32.00 28.21
CA GLU A 300 -6.33 32.58 28.82
C GLU A 300 -7.03 33.52 27.82
N LYS A 301 -6.26 34.41 27.18
CA LYS A 301 -6.79 35.40 26.24
C LYS A 301 -7.10 34.77 24.86
N ASN A 302 -6.39 33.71 24.52
CA ASN A 302 -6.47 33.05 23.23
C ASN A 302 -6.44 31.52 23.38
N PRO A 303 -7.57 30.92 23.78
CA PRO A 303 -7.66 29.48 24.06
C PRO A 303 -7.27 28.59 22.88
N LEU A 304 -6.67 27.41 23.17
CA LEU A 304 -6.19 26.47 22.16
C LEU A 304 -7.29 25.64 21.50
N ASN A 305 -8.49 25.61 22.09
CA ASN A 305 -9.65 24.88 21.56
C ASN A 305 -10.35 25.61 20.40
N ARG A 306 -9.91 26.82 20.04
CA ARG A 306 -10.44 27.59 18.93
C ARG A 306 -9.56 27.46 17.70
N ASP A 307 -10.15 27.07 16.55
CA ASP A 307 -9.44 27.02 15.28
C ASP A 307 -9.24 28.43 14.70
N PRO A 308 -8.01 28.94 14.62
CA PRO A 308 -7.74 30.30 14.14
C PRO A 308 -7.71 30.40 12.60
N ARG A 309 -7.87 29.29 11.87
CA ARG A 309 -7.74 29.27 10.41
C ARG A 309 -8.90 29.96 9.72
N THR A 310 -8.59 30.71 8.70
CA THR A 310 -9.60 31.28 7.78
C THR A 310 -10.24 30.18 6.90
N LYS A 311 -11.42 30.42 6.37
CA LYS A 311 -12.09 29.50 5.41
C LYS A 311 -11.16 29.12 4.24
N LYS A 312 -10.37 30.07 3.72
CA LYS A 312 -9.40 29.83 2.64
C LYS A 312 -8.27 28.87 3.08
N GLN A 313 -7.75 29.02 4.28
CA GLN A 313 -6.71 28.12 4.84
C GLN A 313 -7.25 26.71 5.08
N ILE A 314 -8.50 26.60 5.57
CA ILE A 314 -9.16 25.30 5.76
C ILE A 314 -9.35 24.62 4.42
N ALA A 315 -9.85 25.33 3.39
CA ALA A 315 -10.03 24.78 2.04
C ALA A 315 -8.70 24.32 1.42
N ALA A 316 -7.64 25.12 1.53
CA ALA A 316 -6.31 24.75 1.04
C ALA A 316 -5.74 23.51 1.76
N TYR A 317 -5.94 23.38 3.07
CA TYR A 317 -5.56 22.18 3.81
C TYR A 317 -6.36 20.95 3.36
N GLN A 318 -7.67 21.07 3.21
CA GLN A 318 -8.54 19.98 2.73
C GLN A 318 -8.16 19.53 1.33
N GLU A 319 -7.84 20.46 0.42
CA GLU A 319 -7.37 20.15 -0.92
C GLU A 319 -6.03 19.39 -0.87
N LYS A 320 -5.08 19.85 -0.08
CA LYS A 320 -3.81 19.15 0.14
C LYS A 320 -4.02 17.72 0.65
N GLN A 321 -4.98 17.50 1.57
CA GLN A 321 -5.31 16.17 2.07
C GLN A 321 -5.96 15.29 1.00
N ARG A 322 -6.89 15.84 0.21
CA ARG A 322 -7.50 15.12 -0.94
C ARG A 322 -6.44 14.68 -1.94
N ASN A 323 -5.54 15.59 -2.32
CA ASN A 323 -4.45 15.31 -3.26
C ASN A 323 -3.51 14.22 -2.73
N ARG A 324 -3.19 14.26 -1.43
CA ARG A 324 -2.36 13.24 -0.77
C ARG A 324 -3.07 11.88 -0.73
N GLN A 325 -4.34 11.84 -0.37
CA GLN A 325 -5.14 10.62 -0.37
C GLN A 325 -5.27 10.04 -1.78
N GLN A 326 -5.46 10.90 -2.80
CA GLN A 326 -5.51 10.47 -4.19
C GLN A 326 -4.17 9.86 -4.63
N LEU A 327 -3.05 10.49 -4.29
CA LEU A 327 -1.72 9.96 -4.56
C LEU A 327 -1.51 8.58 -3.93
N HIS A 328 -1.91 8.41 -2.68
CA HIS A 328 -1.83 7.10 -2.00
C HIS A 328 -2.70 6.04 -2.67
N ARG A 329 -3.94 6.39 -3.08
CA ARG A 329 -4.80 5.49 -3.85
C ARG A 329 -4.17 5.09 -5.17
N ASP A 330 -3.56 6.05 -5.88
CA ASP A 330 -2.89 5.78 -7.16
C ASP A 330 -1.67 4.87 -6.99
N ILE A 331 -0.86 5.07 -5.94
CA ILE A 331 0.29 4.20 -5.63
C ILE A 331 -0.16 2.78 -5.35
N LYS A 332 -1.21 2.62 -4.52
CA LYS A 332 -1.79 1.31 -4.22
C LYS A 332 -2.30 0.65 -5.51
N GLN A 333 -3.10 1.37 -6.28
CA GLN A 333 -3.65 0.88 -7.53
C GLN A 333 -2.56 0.50 -8.53
N HIS A 334 -1.48 1.29 -8.66
CA HIS A 334 -0.34 0.94 -9.50
C HIS A 334 0.30 -0.40 -9.08
N LYS A 335 0.49 -0.63 -7.78
CA LYS A 335 1.01 -1.91 -7.26
C LYS A 335 0.08 -3.08 -7.60
N GLU A 336 -1.23 -2.93 -7.35
CA GLU A 336 -2.25 -3.94 -7.65
C GLU A 336 -2.27 -4.30 -9.14
N TYR A 337 -2.32 -3.30 -10.01
CA TYR A 337 -2.35 -3.50 -11.45
C TYR A 337 -1.05 -4.12 -11.98
N LYS A 338 0.09 -3.69 -11.42
CA LYS A 338 1.39 -4.26 -11.77
C LYS A 338 1.53 -5.73 -11.36
N THR A 339 0.99 -6.09 -10.20
CA THR A 339 0.93 -7.49 -9.74
C THR A 339 0.04 -8.34 -10.63
N ALA A 340 -1.15 -7.82 -11.01
CA ALA A 340 -2.12 -8.55 -11.81
C ALA A 340 -1.74 -8.67 -13.30
N LEU A 341 -1.19 -7.61 -13.89
CA LEU A 341 -0.98 -7.46 -15.33
C LEU A 341 0.51 -7.44 -15.75
N GLY A 342 1.45 -7.37 -14.82
CA GLY A 342 2.88 -7.45 -15.09
C GLY A 342 3.37 -6.40 -16.08
N LYS A 343 3.73 -6.86 -17.29
CA LYS A 343 4.31 -6.01 -18.36
C LYS A 343 3.28 -5.11 -19.06
N ASP A 344 1.99 -5.39 -18.92
CA ASP A 344 0.91 -4.62 -19.55
C ASP A 344 0.60 -3.31 -18.82
N VAL A 345 1.26 -3.06 -17.68
CA VAL A 345 1.17 -1.83 -16.90
C VAL A 345 2.55 -1.15 -16.86
N PRO A 346 2.63 0.18 -17.02
CA PRO A 346 3.88 0.90 -16.92
C PRO A 346 4.62 0.61 -15.60
N LYS A 347 5.93 0.37 -15.67
CA LYS A 347 6.78 0.18 -14.48
C LYS A 347 6.91 1.47 -13.66
N ASP A 348 6.94 2.59 -14.37
CA ASP A 348 7.06 3.92 -13.79
C ASP A 348 5.69 4.44 -13.32
N PHE A 349 5.66 4.97 -12.11
CA PHE A 349 4.42 5.45 -11.49
C PHE A 349 3.85 6.71 -12.17
N ALA A 350 4.71 7.60 -12.68
CA ALA A 350 4.25 8.81 -13.37
C ALA A 350 3.55 8.42 -14.69
N LYS A 351 4.14 7.49 -15.44
CA LYS A 351 3.52 6.94 -16.67
C LYS A 351 2.23 6.18 -16.40
N PHE A 352 2.11 5.52 -15.24
CA PHE A 352 0.84 4.89 -14.84
C PHE A 352 -0.25 5.94 -14.57
N ARG A 353 0.10 7.05 -13.91
CA ARG A 353 -0.86 8.14 -13.71
C ARG A 353 -1.25 8.81 -15.04
N GLU A 354 -0.31 8.98 -15.95
CA GLU A 354 -0.58 9.47 -17.30
C GLU A 354 -1.58 8.57 -18.03
N LEU A 355 -1.32 7.24 -18.06
CA LEU A 355 -2.26 6.27 -18.58
C LEU A 355 -3.65 6.38 -17.95
N LYS A 356 -3.71 6.54 -16.63
CA LYS A 356 -4.99 6.57 -15.90
C LYS A 356 -5.82 7.82 -16.16
N TYR A 357 -5.19 8.99 -16.26
CA TYR A 357 -5.87 10.28 -16.30
C TYR A 357 -5.92 10.91 -17.69
N ASN A 358 -4.96 10.59 -18.56
CA ASN A 358 -4.81 11.25 -19.85
C ASN A 358 -5.16 10.32 -21.04
N ASP A 359 -5.35 9.01 -20.81
CA ASP A 359 -5.71 8.04 -21.86
C ASP A 359 -6.90 7.17 -21.43
N PRO A 360 -8.15 7.70 -21.53
CA PRO A 360 -9.33 7.01 -21.04
C PRO A 360 -9.60 5.68 -21.75
N GLU A 361 -9.27 5.54 -23.03
CA GLU A 361 -9.49 4.30 -23.79
C GLU A 361 -8.53 3.20 -23.34
N LYS A 362 -7.23 3.51 -23.25
CA LYS A 362 -6.25 2.55 -22.70
C LYS A 362 -6.52 2.23 -21.23
N TRP A 363 -6.99 3.20 -20.45
CA TRP A 363 -7.36 2.96 -19.06
C TRP A 363 -8.56 2.02 -18.95
N LYS A 364 -9.58 2.20 -19.80
CA LYS A 364 -10.75 1.30 -19.89
C LYS A 364 -10.34 -0.12 -20.25
N TYR A 365 -9.48 -0.24 -21.27
CA TYR A 365 -8.89 -1.52 -21.67
C TYR A 365 -8.12 -2.19 -20.53
N THR A 366 -7.25 -1.45 -19.84
CA THR A 366 -6.41 -1.96 -18.74
C THR A 366 -7.27 -2.45 -17.56
N LYS A 367 -8.35 -1.74 -17.23
CA LYS A 367 -9.32 -2.18 -16.22
C LYS A 367 -10.01 -3.48 -16.63
N GLY A 368 -10.54 -3.52 -17.85
CA GLY A 368 -11.24 -4.70 -18.36
C GLY A 368 -10.33 -5.93 -18.44
N LEU A 369 -9.07 -5.75 -18.83
CA LEU A 369 -8.09 -6.84 -18.84
C LEU A 369 -7.84 -7.39 -17.44
N LYS A 370 -7.70 -6.51 -16.42
CA LYS A 370 -7.53 -6.92 -15.03
C LYS A 370 -8.73 -7.73 -14.54
N GLU A 371 -9.93 -7.21 -14.71
CA GLU A 371 -11.18 -7.87 -14.31
C GLU A 371 -11.35 -9.23 -15.01
N TYR A 372 -11.01 -9.29 -16.30
CA TYR A 372 -11.06 -10.52 -17.07
C TYR A 372 -10.08 -11.59 -16.53
N LEU A 373 -8.83 -11.23 -16.26
CA LEU A 373 -7.83 -12.18 -15.76
C LEU A 373 -8.10 -12.60 -14.30
N GLU A 374 -8.68 -11.73 -13.48
CA GLU A 374 -9.13 -12.10 -12.13
C GLU A 374 -10.29 -13.11 -12.18
N LYS A 375 -11.21 -12.92 -13.11
CA LYS A 375 -12.34 -13.85 -13.31
C LYS A 375 -11.93 -15.18 -13.96
N TYR A 376 -10.92 -15.14 -14.81
CA TYR A 376 -10.46 -16.31 -15.59
C TYR A 376 -8.92 -16.48 -15.44
N PRO A 377 -8.44 -17.00 -14.28
CA PRO A 377 -7.00 -17.08 -13.98
C PRO A 377 -6.19 -17.97 -14.94
N SER A 378 -6.82 -18.95 -15.58
CA SER A 378 -6.20 -19.80 -16.60
C SER A 378 -6.07 -19.14 -17.97
N SER A 379 -6.66 -17.95 -18.16
CA SER A 379 -6.65 -17.20 -19.41
C SER A 379 -5.47 -16.22 -19.50
N ASN A 380 -5.35 -15.54 -20.63
CA ASN A 380 -4.34 -14.52 -20.86
C ASN A 380 -4.88 -13.39 -21.75
N LYS A 381 -4.03 -12.37 -21.97
CA LYS A 381 -4.36 -11.18 -22.75
C LYS A 381 -4.85 -11.49 -24.19
N LYS A 382 -4.34 -12.54 -24.84
CA LYS A 382 -4.75 -12.88 -26.21
C LYS A 382 -6.25 -13.19 -26.28
N TYR A 383 -6.76 -13.98 -25.33
CA TYR A 383 -8.19 -14.30 -25.26
C TYR A 383 -9.04 -13.06 -24.93
N TYR A 384 -8.56 -12.19 -24.04
CA TYR A 384 -9.24 -10.92 -23.78
C TYR A 384 -9.36 -10.07 -25.05
N ASN A 385 -8.28 -9.96 -25.84
CA ASN A 385 -8.24 -9.22 -27.09
C ASN A 385 -9.21 -9.79 -28.12
N VAL A 386 -9.31 -11.12 -28.24
CA VAL A 386 -10.33 -11.74 -29.10
C VAL A 386 -11.72 -11.23 -28.75
N GLY A 387 -12.07 -11.20 -27.47
CA GLY A 387 -13.37 -10.68 -27.01
C GLY A 387 -13.59 -9.20 -27.31
N CYS A 388 -12.54 -8.36 -27.18
CA CYS A 388 -12.60 -6.94 -27.53
C CYS A 388 -12.82 -6.75 -29.03
N ASN A 389 -12.00 -7.39 -29.88
CA ASN A 389 -12.07 -7.24 -31.33
C ASN A 389 -13.40 -7.74 -31.90
N LEU A 390 -13.95 -8.83 -31.35
CA LEU A 390 -15.27 -9.32 -31.78
C LEU A 390 -16.40 -8.34 -31.41
N LYS A 391 -16.32 -7.70 -30.26
CA LYS A 391 -17.28 -6.66 -29.87
C LYS A 391 -17.20 -5.43 -30.76
N GLU A 392 -15.99 -5.02 -31.16
CA GLU A 392 -15.76 -3.92 -32.12
C GLU A 392 -16.39 -4.25 -33.51
N LEU A 393 -16.41 -5.51 -33.89
CA LEU A 393 -17.07 -6.01 -35.11
C LEU A 393 -18.59 -6.26 -34.93
N GLY A 394 -19.18 -5.85 -33.80
CA GLY A 394 -20.61 -5.97 -33.55
C GLY A 394 -21.07 -7.34 -33.01
N LEU A 395 -20.16 -8.27 -32.77
CA LEU A 395 -20.45 -9.60 -32.27
C LEU A 395 -20.47 -9.64 -30.73
N HIS A 396 -21.60 -9.25 -30.11
CA HIS A 396 -21.70 -9.06 -28.67
C HIS A 396 -22.07 -10.30 -27.86
N ASN A 397 -22.79 -11.30 -28.46
CA ASN A 397 -23.42 -12.41 -27.74
C ASN A 397 -22.65 -13.74 -27.83
N ILE A 398 -21.38 -13.69 -28.26
CA ILE A 398 -20.58 -14.91 -28.53
C ILE A 398 -20.15 -15.62 -27.23
N GLY A 399 -20.11 -14.91 -26.14
CA GLY A 399 -19.60 -15.41 -24.85
C GLY A 399 -18.18 -14.92 -24.54
N ASN A 400 -17.57 -15.48 -23.49
CA ASN A 400 -16.23 -15.10 -23.07
C ASN A 400 -15.18 -16.03 -23.70
N PRO A 401 -14.22 -15.51 -24.47
CA PRO A 401 -13.15 -16.31 -25.04
C PRO A 401 -12.24 -16.85 -23.92
N LEU A 402 -11.94 -18.13 -23.96
CA LEU A 402 -11.12 -18.81 -22.95
C LEU A 402 -10.18 -19.83 -23.62
N PRO A 403 -9.10 -20.24 -22.95
CA PRO A 403 -8.32 -21.40 -23.36
C PRO A 403 -9.22 -22.64 -23.45
N PRO A 404 -9.15 -23.41 -24.52
CA PRO A 404 -9.95 -24.62 -24.65
C PRO A 404 -9.51 -25.68 -23.63
N GLN A 405 -10.50 -26.27 -22.97
CA GLN A 405 -10.26 -27.40 -22.05
C GLN A 405 -10.54 -28.70 -22.80
N LYS A 406 -9.59 -29.61 -22.79
CA LYS A 406 -9.78 -30.94 -23.38
C LYS A 406 -10.85 -31.70 -22.60
N LYS A 407 -11.87 -32.21 -23.30
CA LYS A 407 -12.91 -33.06 -22.72
C LYS A 407 -12.72 -34.47 -23.19
N GLN A 408 -12.60 -35.44 -22.29
CA GLN A 408 -12.26 -36.80 -22.62
C GLN A 408 -13.48 -37.73 -22.85
N ALA A 409 -14.64 -37.39 -22.30
CA ALA A 409 -15.85 -38.21 -22.41
C ALA A 409 -17.07 -37.35 -22.67
N PHE A 410 -17.92 -37.81 -23.56
CA PHE A 410 -19.21 -37.23 -23.85
C PHE A 410 -20.27 -38.33 -23.74
N ILE A 411 -21.34 -38.04 -23.06
CA ILE A 411 -22.50 -38.91 -22.95
C ILE A 411 -23.62 -38.28 -23.77
N LEU A 412 -24.09 -39.02 -24.75
CA LEU A 412 -25.34 -38.68 -25.46
C LEU A 412 -26.50 -38.93 -24.49
N PRO A 413 -27.44 -37.99 -24.31
CA PRO A 413 -28.52 -38.17 -23.35
C PRO A 413 -29.47 -39.25 -23.83
N GLU A 414 -29.56 -40.31 -23.05
CA GLU A 414 -30.65 -41.29 -23.23
C GLU A 414 -31.95 -40.65 -22.68
N GLY A 415 -32.93 -40.50 -23.55
CA GLY A 415 -34.34 -40.57 -23.17
C GLY A 415 -35.16 -39.29 -22.95
N LYS A 416 -34.69 -38.02 -23.07
CA LYS A 416 -35.59 -36.85 -22.89
C LYS A 416 -35.34 -35.59 -23.70
N ARG A 417 -34.36 -35.52 -24.54
CA ARG A 417 -34.20 -34.46 -25.54
C ARG A 417 -33.88 -35.14 -26.86
N ASP A 418 -34.49 -34.62 -27.93
CA ASP A 418 -34.41 -35.20 -29.26
C ASP A 418 -32.96 -35.65 -29.58
N PRO A 419 -32.62 -36.93 -29.33
CA PRO A 419 -31.33 -37.48 -29.73
C PRO A 419 -31.19 -37.49 -31.24
N TYR A 420 -32.29 -37.47 -31.96
CA TYR A 420 -32.37 -37.42 -33.41
C TYR A 420 -31.79 -36.12 -33.96
N HIS A 421 -31.92 -34.99 -33.26
CA HIS A 421 -31.41 -33.72 -33.76
C HIS A 421 -29.87 -33.70 -33.94
N ILE A 422 -29.12 -34.21 -32.97
CA ILE A 422 -27.65 -34.26 -33.05
C ILE A 422 -27.24 -35.33 -34.06
N MET A 423 -27.80 -36.52 -33.96
CA MET A 423 -27.51 -37.63 -34.92
C MET A 423 -27.88 -37.27 -36.35
N HIS A 424 -29.03 -36.62 -36.55
CA HIS A 424 -29.45 -36.15 -37.86
C HIS A 424 -28.48 -35.09 -38.41
N ARG A 425 -28.04 -34.14 -37.60
CA ARG A 425 -27.07 -33.12 -38.01
C ARG A 425 -25.68 -33.71 -38.28
N MET A 426 -25.26 -34.72 -37.53
CA MET A 426 -23.99 -35.42 -37.77
C MET A 426 -24.05 -36.20 -39.10
N LEU A 427 -25.14 -36.88 -39.35
CA LEU A 427 -25.37 -37.60 -40.65
C LEU A 427 -25.46 -36.62 -41.80
N GLU A 428 -26.27 -35.56 -41.70
CA GLU A 428 -26.46 -34.55 -42.73
C GLU A 428 -25.12 -33.89 -43.12
N ARG A 429 -24.26 -33.63 -42.14
CA ARG A 429 -22.97 -32.95 -42.33
C ARG A 429 -21.79 -33.91 -42.45
N GLN A 430 -22.03 -35.20 -42.44
CA GLN A 430 -21.02 -36.26 -42.52
C GLN A 430 -19.93 -36.09 -41.41
N ILE A 431 -20.34 -35.76 -40.17
CA ILE A 431 -19.46 -35.55 -39.02
C ILE A 431 -19.51 -36.80 -38.14
N THR A 432 -18.34 -37.32 -37.79
CA THR A 432 -18.18 -38.45 -36.86
C THR A 432 -17.87 -37.97 -35.44
N ASP A 433 -17.95 -38.88 -34.45
CA ASP A 433 -17.52 -38.59 -33.06
C ASP A 433 -16.03 -38.25 -32.99
N ASP A 434 -15.20 -38.86 -33.85
CA ASP A 434 -13.78 -38.55 -33.91
C ASP A 434 -13.52 -37.15 -34.49
N ASP A 435 -14.34 -36.71 -35.44
CA ASP A 435 -14.28 -35.32 -35.94
C ASP A 435 -14.59 -34.33 -34.83
N ILE A 436 -15.63 -34.57 -34.03
CA ILE A 436 -16.00 -33.69 -32.91
C ILE A 436 -14.88 -33.66 -31.87
N ARG A 437 -14.29 -34.80 -31.52
CA ARG A 437 -13.12 -34.86 -30.63
C ARG A 437 -11.93 -34.10 -31.20
N SER A 438 -11.70 -34.24 -32.51
CA SER A 438 -10.68 -33.51 -33.25
C SER A 438 -10.90 -31.99 -33.18
N TYR A 439 -12.14 -31.51 -33.41
CA TYR A 439 -12.48 -30.10 -33.32
C TYR A 439 -12.19 -29.53 -31.92
N MET A 440 -12.52 -30.26 -30.87
CA MET A 440 -12.25 -29.85 -29.50
C MET A 440 -10.76 -29.87 -29.15
N ASN A 441 -10.04 -30.94 -29.54
CA ASN A 441 -8.62 -31.10 -29.26
C ASN A 441 -7.75 -30.06 -30.00
N ASN A 442 -8.18 -29.68 -31.22
CA ASN A 442 -7.50 -28.71 -32.06
C ASN A 442 -8.06 -27.29 -31.94
N ALA A 443 -9.04 -27.07 -31.05
CA ALA A 443 -9.60 -25.76 -30.83
C ALA A 443 -8.51 -24.78 -30.35
N ARG A 444 -8.52 -23.61 -30.93
CA ARG A 444 -7.61 -22.49 -30.56
C ARG A 444 -8.22 -21.59 -29.50
N CYS A 445 -9.55 -21.53 -29.48
CA CYS A 445 -10.32 -20.75 -28.53
C CYS A 445 -11.64 -21.45 -28.21
N MET A 446 -12.08 -21.34 -26.98
CA MET A 446 -13.39 -21.78 -26.54
C MET A 446 -14.16 -20.54 -26.04
N PHE A 447 -15.45 -20.47 -26.42
CA PHE A 447 -16.31 -19.38 -25.91
C PHE A 447 -17.28 -19.94 -24.86
N SER A 448 -17.19 -19.39 -23.66
CA SER A 448 -18.05 -19.75 -22.53
C SER A 448 -19.30 -18.87 -22.52
N GLN A 449 -20.47 -19.51 -22.58
CA GLN A 449 -21.79 -18.87 -22.59
C GLN A 449 -22.63 -19.35 -21.40
N TRP A 450 -23.74 -18.64 -21.09
CA TRP A 450 -24.72 -19.02 -20.07
C TRP A 450 -24.09 -19.33 -18.69
N GLY A 451 -23.18 -18.48 -18.24
CA GLY A 451 -22.50 -18.71 -16.96
C GLY A 451 -21.60 -19.94 -16.93
N GLY A 452 -21.11 -20.39 -18.08
CA GLY A 452 -20.24 -21.58 -18.20
C GLY A 452 -20.99 -22.87 -18.56
N LYS A 453 -22.32 -22.82 -18.66
CA LYS A 453 -23.14 -24.00 -18.97
C LYS A 453 -23.13 -24.41 -20.47
N ARG A 454 -22.70 -23.52 -21.37
CA ARG A 454 -22.51 -23.77 -22.79
C ARG A 454 -21.10 -23.38 -23.20
N GLN A 455 -20.44 -24.25 -23.98
CA GLN A 455 -19.09 -24.02 -24.49
C GLN A 455 -19.07 -24.27 -25.99
N VAL A 456 -18.47 -23.35 -26.74
CA VAL A 456 -18.33 -23.42 -28.21
C VAL A 456 -16.83 -23.44 -28.51
N PHE A 457 -16.39 -24.52 -29.16
CA PHE A 457 -14.99 -24.76 -29.52
C PHE A 457 -14.77 -24.44 -30.98
N TYR A 458 -13.86 -23.52 -31.27
CA TYR A 458 -13.49 -23.11 -32.62
C TYR A 458 -12.14 -23.70 -33.01
N SER A 459 -12.14 -24.57 -34.01
CA SER A 459 -10.94 -25.07 -34.67
C SER A 459 -10.95 -24.71 -36.17
N SER A 460 -9.81 -24.82 -36.82
CA SER A 460 -9.69 -24.56 -38.27
C SER A 460 -10.43 -25.58 -39.15
N SER A 461 -10.76 -26.75 -38.61
CA SER A 461 -11.43 -27.86 -39.32
C SER A 461 -12.92 -27.98 -39.03
N GLY A 462 -13.37 -27.41 -37.89
CA GLY A 462 -14.76 -27.46 -37.49
C GLY A 462 -15.02 -26.77 -36.16
N VAL A 463 -16.29 -26.62 -35.84
CA VAL A 463 -16.79 -26.05 -34.58
C VAL A 463 -17.69 -27.06 -33.89
N CYS A 464 -17.58 -27.14 -32.58
CA CYS A 464 -18.45 -27.98 -31.79
C CYS A 464 -19.02 -27.21 -30.59
N VAL A 465 -20.27 -27.51 -30.27
CA VAL A 465 -20.99 -26.91 -29.13
C VAL A 465 -21.35 -28.00 -28.13
N ILE A 466 -20.96 -27.79 -26.88
CA ILE A 466 -21.38 -28.65 -25.78
C ILE A 466 -22.19 -27.85 -24.76
N THR A 467 -23.11 -28.53 -24.08
CA THR A 467 -23.90 -27.94 -22.99
C THR A 467 -23.87 -28.86 -21.78
N LYS A 468 -23.94 -28.25 -20.59
CA LYS A 468 -23.99 -28.97 -19.31
C LYS A 468 -25.42 -29.45 -19.05
N ASN A 469 -25.57 -30.74 -18.72
CA ASN A 469 -26.84 -31.37 -18.32
C ASN A 469 -26.60 -32.13 -17.00
N GLY A 470 -27.06 -31.56 -15.86
CA GLY A 470 -26.63 -32.04 -14.54
C GLY A 470 -25.14 -31.88 -14.37
N ASP A 471 -24.42 -32.94 -14.07
CA ASP A 471 -22.96 -32.96 -13.94
C ASP A 471 -22.23 -33.31 -15.25
N ASP A 472 -22.96 -33.77 -16.25
CA ASP A 472 -22.43 -34.24 -17.52
C ASP A 472 -22.41 -33.15 -18.61
N TRP A 473 -21.45 -33.26 -19.53
CA TRP A 473 -21.38 -32.47 -20.74
C TRP A 473 -21.89 -33.27 -21.93
N ILE A 474 -22.79 -32.69 -22.69
CA ILE A 474 -23.42 -33.34 -23.86
C ILE A 474 -23.18 -32.50 -25.11
N TYR A 475 -23.07 -33.21 -26.25
CA TYR A 475 -23.04 -32.54 -27.55
C TYR A 475 -24.37 -31.86 -27.82
N LYS A 476 -24.30 -30.63 -28.31
CA LYS A 476 -25.49 -29.91 -28.75
C LYS A 476 -25.56 -29.80 -30.26
N THR A 477 -24.46 -29.48 -30.93
CA THR A 477 -24.35 -29.39 -32.39
C THR A 477 -22.87 -29.30 -32.79
N ALA A 478 -22.58 -29.68 -34.05
CA ALA A 478 -21.27 -29.47 -34.65
C ALA A 478 -21.42 -29.13 -36.14
N TRP A 479 -20.45 -28.48 -36.72
CA TRP A 479 -20.34 -28.24 -38.14
C TRP A 479 -18.89 -28.26 -38.60
N ASN A 480 -18.65 -28.73 -39.79
CA ASN A 480 -17.33 -28.82 -40.39
C ASN A 480 -16.99 -27.54 -41.18
N LYS A 481 -15.78 -27.47 -41.73
CA LYS A 481 -15.29 -26.29 -42.43
C LYS A 481 -16.15 -25.91 -43.64
N ILE A 482 -16.80 -26.87 -44.31
CA ILE A 482 -17.63 -26.62 -45.50
C ILE A 482 -18.89 -25.84 -45.11
N ASP A 483 -19.38 -26.03 -43.90
CA ASP A 483 -20.60 -25.39 -43.36
C ASP A 483 -20.32 -24.09 -42.60
N PHE A 484 -19.11 -23.49 -42.71
CA PHE A 484 -18.80 -22.24 -42.03
C PHE A 484 -19.61 -21.11 -42.65
N ASP A 485 -20.26 -20.35 -41.76
CA ASP A 485 -20.89 -19.09 -42.10
C ASP A 485 -19.93 -17.91 -41.96
N GLU A 486 -20.30 -16.74 -42.46
CA GLU A 486 -19.53 -15.52 -42.39
C GLU A 486 -19.13 -15.17 -40.95
N SER A 487 -20.03 -15.43 -39.99
CA SER A 487 -19.75 -15.18 -38.56
C SER A 487 -18.64 -16.08 -38.04
N THR A 488 -18.65 -17.36 -38.44
CA THR A 488 -17.61 -18.33 -38.07
C THR A 488 -16.25 -17.94 -38.65
N ASP A 489 -16.22 -17.51 -39.91
CA ASP A 489 -14.99 -17.09 -40.57
C ASP A 489 -14.41 -15.82 -39.91
N ILE A 490 -15.24 -14.84 -39.59
CA ILE A 490 -14.83 -13.65 -38.85
C ILE A 490 -14.22 -14.04 -37.49
N ILE A 491 -14.87 -14.94 -36.73
CA ILE A 491 -14.40 -15.38 -35.42
C ILE A 491 -13.02 -16.06 -35.55
N LEU A 492 -12.86 -16.97 -36.47
CA LEU A 492 -11.61 -17.69 -36.73
C LEU A 492 -10.50 -16.73 -37.17
N GLU A 493 -10.81 -15.75 -37.99
CA GLU A 493 -9.85 -14.73 -38.40
C GLU A 493 -9.38 -13.87 -37.20
N VAL A 494 -10.30 -13.45 -36.35
CA VAL A 494 -9.96 -12.67 -35.13
C VAL A 494 -9.14 -13.55 -34.19
N ILE A 495 -9.45 -14.84 -34.00
CA ILE A 495 -8.64 -15.76 -33.20
C ILE A 495 -7.21 -15.81 -33.75
N ARG A 496 -7.06 -16.03 -35.05
CA ARG A 496 -5.77 -16.10 -35.74
C ARG A 496 -4.98 -14.78 -35.62
N LYS A 497 -5.63 -13.64 -35.85
CA LYS A 497 -4.98 -12.30 -35.72
C LYS A 497 -4.44 -12.03 -34.33
N ASN A 498 -5.01 -12.62 -33.29
CA ASN A 498 -4.53 -12.53 -31.91
C ASN A 498 -3.47 -13.60 -31.56
N GLY A 499 -3.02 -14.38 -32.52
CA GLY A 499 -1.95 -15.38 -32.37
C GLY A 499 -2.38 -16.59 -31.52
N LEU A 500 -3.63 -17.00 -31.65
CA LEU A 500 -4.21 -18.21 -31.08
C LEU A 500 -4.45 -19.25 -32.16
#